data_b1ef0eecc7b2fb147121adc278c186c9
#
_entry.id   b1ef0eecc7b2fb147121adc278c186c9
#
_cell.length_a   1.000
_cell.length_b   1.000
_cell.length_c   1.000
_cell.angle_alpha   90.00
_cell.angle_beta   90.00
_cell.angle_gamma   90.00
#
_symmetry.space_group_name_H-M   'P 1'
#
loop_
_entity.id
_entity.type
_entity.pdbx_description
1 polymer ?
#
loop_
_entity_poly.entity_id
_entity_poly.type
_entity_poly.pdbx_seq_one_letter_code
_entity_poly.pdbx_strand_id
1 'polypeptide(L)'
;MAATVVDPEIPVLTIGDLGILREAQIDDDGAITVTITPTYSGCPAMDAIRDDVTSALAGHGYQNVSVKLTLAPAWTTDWMTSAGKAKLDEYGIAPPSGMAAAGPVRVGLSVKCPQCSSLNTRELTRFGSTSCKALYVCKDCKEPFDYFKVL
;
A
#
# COMPACT_ATOMS: atom_id res chain seq x y z
N MET A 1 9.35 14.52 3.07
CA MET A 1 8.58 15.15 1.99
C MET A 1 8.02 14.13 1.02
N ALA A 2 8.80 13.49 0.13
CA ALA A 2 8.23 12.48 -0.78
C ALA A 2 7.43 11.37 -0.04
N ALA A 3 7.93 10.88 1.09
CA ALA A 3 7.28 9.83 1.88
C ALA A 3 5.88 10.18 2.41
N THR A 4 5.51 11.45 2.45
CA THR A 4 4.20 11.90 2.96
C THR A 4 3.15 12.05 1.86
N VAL A 5 3.50 11.78 0.60
CA VAL A 5 2.54 11.72 -0.50
C VAL A 5 1.54 10.58 -0.24
N VAL A 6 0.26 10.88 -0.40
CA VAL A 6 -0.84 9.99 -0.09
C VAL A 6 -1.13 9.06 -1.27
N ASP A 7 -1.46 7.81 -0.99
CA ASP A 7 -1.92 6.88 -2.03
C ASP A 7 -3.34 7.25 -2.50
N PRO A 8 -3.58 7.44 -3.80
CA PRO A 8 -4.88 7.85 -4.32
C PRO A 8 -5.97 6.77 -4.18
N GLU A 9 -5.60 5.50 -4.06
CA GLU A 9 -6.54 4.38 -3.89
C GLU A 9 -6.86 4.11 -2.42
N ILE A 10 -5.95 4.49 -1.49
CA ILE A 10 -6.11 4.32 -0.04
C ILE A 10 -5.65 5.60 0.67
N PRO A 11 -6.49 6.64 0.71
CA PRO A 11 -6.10 7.99 1.09
C PRO A 11 -5.66 8.17 2.56
N VAL A 12 -5.75 7.15 3.38
CA VAL A 12 -5.21 7.14 4.75
C VAL A 12 -3.74 6.70 4.82
N LEU A 13 -3.22 6.12 3.73
CA LEU A 13 -1.83 5.67 3.64
C LEU A 13 -0.99 6.64 2.82
N THR A 14 0.25 6.83 3.26
CA THR A 14 1.27 7.47 2.46
C THR A 14 2.08 6.42 1.69
N ILE A 15 2.80 6.84 0.65
CA ILE A 15 3.72 5.96 -0.07
C ILE A 15 4.87 5.47 0.82
N GLY A 16 5.18 6.22 1.89
CA GLY A 16 6.08 5.78 2.96
C GLY A 16 5.47 4.67 3.81
N ASP A 17 4.19 4.79 4.22
CA ASP A 17 3.48 3.74 4.98
C ASP A 17 3.39 2.43 4.20
N LEU A 18 3.14 2.52 2.90
CA LEU A 18 3.06 1.37 2.00
C LEU A 18 4.43 0.74 1.68
N GLY A 19 5.53 1.48 1.88
CA GLY A 19 6.86 1.05 1.44
C GLY A 19 7.03 1.08 -0.10
N ILE A 20 6.20 1.85 -0.79
CA ILE A 20 6.32 2.13 -2.24
C ILE A 20 7.56 2.98 -2.51
N LEU A 21 7.85 3.96 -1.65
CA LEU A 21 9.06 4.77 -1.73
C LEU A 21 10.28 3.92 -1.37
N ARG A 22 11.20 3.75 -2.33
CA ARG A 22 12.42 2.95 -2.15
C ARG A 22 13.61 3.80 -1.79
N GLU A 23 13.79 4.90 -2.50
CA GLU A 23 14.96 5.73 -2.37
C GLU A 23 14.65 7.16 -2.83
N ALA A 24 15.35 8.12 -2.24
CA ALA A 24 15.38 9.50 -2.71
C ALA A 24 16.82 9.99 -2.61
N GLN A 25 17.39 10.39 -3.74
CA GLN A 25 18.77 10.87 -3.87
C GLN A 25 18.76 12.31 -4.35
N ILE A 26 19.71 13.09 -3.86
CA ILE A 26 19.97 14.47 -4.32
C ILE A 26 21.38 14.47 -4.88
N ASP A 27 21.51 14.87 -6.13
CA ASP A 27 22.81 14.98 -6.80
C ASP A 27 23.49 16.31 -6.42
N ASP A 28 24.77 16.41 -6.73
CA ASP A 28 25.59 17.62 -6.45
C ASP A 28 25.04 18.88 -7.14
N ASP A 29 24.35 18.73 -8.25
CA ASP A 29 23.66 19.80 -8.99
C ASP A 29 22.27 20.13 -8.42
N GLY A 30 21.85 19.50 -7.32
CA GLY A 30 20.56 19.71 -6.67
C GLY A 30 19.38 19.00 -7.39
N ALA A 31 19.65 18.14 -8.35
CA ALA A 31 18.61 17.31 -8.96
C ALA A 31 18.19 16.18 -8.02
N ILE A 32 16.89 15.91 -7.94
CA ILE A 32 16.34 14.86 -7.10
C ILE A 32 15.88 13.68 -7.96
N THR A 33 16.35 12.49 -7.62
CA THR A 33 15.82 11.23 -8.15
C THR A 33 15.07 10.49 -7.04
N VAL A 34 13.78 10.23 -7.26
CA VAL A 34 12.95 9.42 -6.37
C VAL A 34 12.65 8.09 -7.05
N THR A 35 12.93 6.97 -6.37
CA THR A 35 12.64 5.62 -6.88
C THR A 35 11.44 5.06 -6.14
N ILE A 36 10.43 4.60 -6.87
CA ILE A 36 9.21 3.98 -6.35
C ILE A 36 9.01 2.59 -6.95
N THR A 37 8.35 1.70 -6.18
CA THR A 37 7.98 0.35 -6.63
C THR A 37 6.47 0.16 -6.48
N PRO A 38 5.73 -0.20 -7.54
CA PRO A 38 4.29 -0.44 -7.44
C PRO A 38 3.98 -1.70 -6.62
N THR A 39 2.82 -1.72 -5.98
CA THR A 39 2.32 -2.89 -5.23
C THR A 39 2.03 -4.09 -6.13
N TYR A 40 1.75 -3.84 -7.42
CA TYR A 40 1.63 -4.85 -8.47
C TYR A 40 1.95 -4.21 -9.83
N SER A 41 2.39 -5.04 -10.78
CA SER A 41 2.70 -4.56 -12.13
C SER A 41 1.45 -4.04 -12.83
N GLY A 42 1.51 -2.80 -13.36
CA GLY A 42 0.37 -2.15 -14.02
C GLY A 42 -0.59 -1.43 -13.06
N CYS A 43 -0.17 -1.10 -11.84
CA CYS A 43 -0.96 -0.28 -10.93
C CYS A 43 -1.24 1.10 -11.54
N PRO A 44 -2.52 1.48 -11.75
CA PRO A 44 -2.87 2.76 -12.37
C PRO A 44 -2.55 3.97 -11.49
N ALA A 45 -2.40 3.76 -10.17
CA ALA A 45 -2.04 4.83 -9.23
C ALA A 45 -0.63 5.40 -9.44
N MET A 46 0.25 4.68 -10.16
CA MET A 46 1.66 5.08 -10.27
C MET A 46 1.88 6.41 -10.97
N ASP A 47 1.08 6.74 -11.97
CA ASP A 47 1.20 8.02 -12.66
C ASP A 47 0.77 9.18 -11.74
N ALA A 48 -0.34 9.02 -11.02
CA ALA A 48 -0.80 10.00 -10.03
C ALA A 48 0.23 10.18 -8.90
N ILE A 49 0.77 9.09 -8.36
CA ILE A 49 1.82 9.15 -7.33
C ILE A 49 3.07 9.86 -7.85
N ARG A 50 3.48 9.63 -9.09
CA ARG A 50 4.62 10.32 -9.71
C ARG A 50 4.39 11.83 -9.77
N ASP A 51 3.21 12.24 -10.24
CA ASP A 51 2.83 13.65 -10.35
C ASP A 51 2.76 14.32 -8.98
N ASP A 52 2.18 13.64 -7.98
CA ASP A 52 2.07 14.13 -6.61
C ASP A 52 3.44 14.26 -5.93
N VAL A 53 4.35 13.29 -6.12
CA VAL A 53 5.74 13.37 -5.63
C VAL A 53 6.46 14.55 -6.25
N THR A 54 6.34 14.73 -7.58
CA THR A 54 6.96 15.83 -8.29
C THR A 54 6.42 17.17 -7.80
N SER A 55 5.11 17.29 -7.65
CA SER A 55 4.44 18.51 -7.16
C SER A 55 4.81 18.83 -5.72
N ALA A 56 4.85 17.82 -4.84
CA ALA A 56 5.23 18.01 -3.44
C ALA A 56 6.67 18.53 -3.31
N LEU A 57 7.61 17.98 -4.08
CA LEU A 57 8.99 18.42 -4.07
C LEU A 57 9.18 19.81 -4.71
N ALA A 58 8.46 20.08 -5.82
CA ALA A 58 8.47 21.41 -6.45
C ALA A 58 7.95 22.50 -5.50
N GLY A 59 6.92 22.21 -4.72
CA GLY A 59 6.40 23.12 -3.68
C GLY A 59 7.41 23.45 -2.56
N HIS A 60 8.45 22.64 -2.40
CA HIS A 60 9.57 22.88 -1.49
C HIS A 60 10.81 23.48 -2.16
N GLY A 61 10.69 23.91 -3.42
CA GLY A 61 11.75 24.61 -4.14
C GLY A 61 12.64 23.72 -5.02
N TYR A 62 12.39 22.43 -5.09
CA TYR A 62 13.15 21.51 -5.96
C TYR A 62 12.55 21.49 -7.37
N GLN A 63 13.25 22.12 -8.32
CA GLN A 63 12.74 22.27 -9.70
C GLN A 63 13.12 21.11 -10.62
N ASN A 64 14.19 20.38 -10.29
CA ASN A 64 14.68 19.27 -11.10
C ASN A 64 14.41 17.94 -10.39
N VAL A 65 13.20 17.41 -10.57
CA VAL A 65 12.75 16.16 -9.92
C VAL A 65 12.49 15.09 -10.98
N SER A 66 13.09 13.93 -10.80
CA SER A 66 12.87 12.74 -11.63
C SER A 66 12.33 11.60 -10.76
N VAL A 67 11.18 11.03 -11.15
CA VAL A 67 10.61 9.86 -10.46
C VAL A 67 10.79 8.63 -11.33
N LYS A 68 11.55 7.65 -10.82
CA LYS A 68 11.85 6.38 -11.48
C LYS A 68 11.01 5.25 -10.91
N LEU A 69 10.46 4.43 -11.79
CA LEU A 69 9.76 3.21 -11.43
C LEU A 69 10.73 2.03 -11.47
N THR A 70 10.77 1.23 -10.42
CA THR A 70 11.49 -0.05 -10.39
C THR A 70 10.53 -1.20 -10.05
N LEU A 71 10.67 -2.32 -10.76
CA LEU A 71 9.90 -3.54 -10.51
C LEU A 71 10.72 -4.62 -9.79
N ALA A 72 12.02 -4.34 -9.57
CA ALA A 72 12.93 -5.28 -8.94
C ALA A 72 13.70 -4.59 -7.78
N PRO A 73 13.68 -5.18 -6.58
CA PRO A 73 12.86 -6.34 -6.19
C PRO A 73 11.36 -6.02 -6.23
N ALA A 74 10.53 -7.05 -6.44
CA ALA A 74 9.08 -6.88 -6.40
C ALA A 74 8.63 -6.40 -5.02
N TRP A 75 7.60 -5.55 -4.99
CA TRP A 75 7.00 -5.06 -3.75
C TRP A 75 6.40 -6.22 -2.94
N THR A 76 6.50 -6.15 -1.63
CA THR A 76 5.86 -7.08 -0.71
C THR A 76 5.18 -6.32 0.44
N THR A 77 4.15 -6.90 1.03
CA THR A 77 3.46 -6.37 2.22
C THR A 77 4.35 -6.29 3.45
N ASP A 78 5.51 -6.96 3.45
CA ASP A 78 6.50 -6.88 4.52
C ASP A 78 7.17 -5.49 4.58
N TRP A 79 7.11 -4.72 3.50
CA TRP A 79 7.62 -3.34 3.45
C TRP A 79 6.66 -2.30 4.04
N MET A 80 5.41 -2.69 4.29
CA MET A 80 4.45 -1.81 4.96
C MET A 80 4.86 -1.56 6.40
N THR A 81 4.78 -0.29 6.82
CA THR A 81 5.04 0.07 8.21
C THR A 81 3.94 -0.44 9.14
N SER A 82 4.28 -0.65 10.41
CA SER A 82 3.29 -0.98 11.44
C SER A 82 2.23 0.11 11.59
N ALA A 83 2.64 1.38 11.46
CA ALA A 83 1.72 2.53 11.47
C ALA A 83 0.75 2.48 10.27
N GLY A 84 1.24 2.14 9.07
CA GLY A 84 0.40 1.97 7.89
C GLY A 84 -0.62 0.85 8.06
N LYS A 85 -0.21 -0.28 8.63
CA LYS A 85 -1.14 -1.39 8.94
C LYS A 85 -2.21 -0.99 9.97
N ALA A 86 -1.86 -0.21 11.00
CA ALA A 86 -2.81 0.31 11.97
C ALA A 86 -3.82 1.28 11.31
N LYS A 87 -3.36 2.18 10.44
CA LYS A 87 -4.23 3.10 9.69
C LYS A 87 -5.24 2.36 8.80
N LEU A 88 -4.83 1.24 8.18
CA LEU A 88 -5.76 0.39 7.42
C LEU A 88 -6.89 -0.14 8.30
N ASP A 89 -6.54 -0.72 9.46
CA ASP A 89 -7.51 -1.29 10.40
C ASP A 89 -8.51 -0.23 10.90
N GLU A 90 -8.02 0.95 11.28
CA GLU A 90 -8.86 2.09 11.69
C GLU A 90 -9.76 2.59 10.56
N TYR A 91 -9.31 2.51 9.32
CA TYR A 91 -10.08 2.91 8.14
C TYR A 91 -11.13 1.86 7.73
N GLY A 92 -11.10 0.67 8.34
CA GLY A 92 -12.04 -0.41 8.04
C GLY A 92 -11.56 -1.38 6.95
N ILE A 93 -10.27 -1.33 6.61
CA ILE A 93 -9.61 -2.29 5.73
C ILE A 93 -8.78 -3.23 6.59
N ALA A 94 -9.07 -4.53 6.58
CA ALA A 94 -8.27 -5.49 7.31
C ALA A 94 -6.83 -5.51 6.77
N PRO A 95 -5.81 -5.27 7.62
CA PRO A 95 -4.42 -5.25 7.18
C PRO A 95 -3.93 -6.65 6.80
N PRO A 96 -2.83 -6.75 6.02
CA PRO A 96 -2.27 -8.03 5.64
C PRO A 96 -1.82 -8.81 6.88
N SER A 97 -2.27 -10.06 6.98
CA SER A 97 -1.93 -10.98 8.05
C SER A 97 -0.88 -11.99 7.57
N GLY A 98 0.24 -12.06 8.28
CA GLY A 98 1.37 -12.94 7.94
C GLY A 98 2.48 -12.23 7.17
N MET A 99 3.52 -12.98 6.84
CA MET A 99 4.70 -12.52 6.10
C MET A 99 4.65 -13.05 4.67
N ALA A 100 4.96 -12.20 3.70
CA ALA A 100 5.04 -12.61 2.29
C ALA A 100 6.12 -13.68 2.07
N ALA A 101 7.21 -13.62 2.83
CA ALA A 101 8.33 -14.57 2.77
C ALA A 101 7.96 -16.01 3.21
N ALA A 102 6.81 -16.23 3.83
CA ALA A 102 6.36 -17.57 4.26
C ALA A 102 5.91 -18.47 3.09
N GLY A 103 5.95 -17.97 1.84
CA GLY A 103 5.54 -18.70 0.64
C GLY A 103 4.03 -18.87 0.53
N PRO A 104 3.55 -19.59 -0.51
CA PRO A 104 2.13 -19.72 -0.82
C PRO A 104 1.38 -20.70 0.10
N VAL A 105 1.80 -20.88 1.33
CA VAL A 105 1.07 -21.67 2.31
C VAL A 105 -0.20 -20.92 2.67
N ARG A 106 -1.24 -21.12 1.89
CA ARG A 106 -2.62 -20.75 2.22
C ARG A 106 -3.14 -21.68 3.33
N VAL A 107 -2.55 -21.63 4.48
CA VAL A 107 -3.30 -22.00 5.66
C VAL A 107 -4.36 -20.91 5.80
N GLY A 108 -5.63 -21.28 5.80
CA GLY A 108 -6.74 -20.35 5.90
C GLY A 108 -6.68 -19.58 7.21
N LEU A 109 -5.75 -18.64 7.29
CA LEU A 109 -5.68 -17.69 8.39
C LEU A 109 -6.95 -16.85 8.29
N SER A 110 -7.82 -16.99 9.27
CA SER A 110 -9.03 -16.19 9.37
C SER A 110 -8.64 -14.72 9.40
N VAL A 111 -9.19 -13.93 8.47
CA VAL A 111 -8.98 -12.49 8.43
C VAL A 111 -9.83 -11.86 9.52
N LYS A 112 -9.21 -11.08 10.41
CA LYS A 112 -9.90 -10.39 11.50
C LYS A 112 -10.81 -9.31 10.93
N CYS A 113 -12.07 -9.30 11.35
CA CYS A 113 -13.01 -8.25 11.00
C CYS A 113 -12.60 -6.90 11.64
N PRO A 114 -12.40 -5.83 10.87
CA PRO A 114 -12.03 -4.53 11.43
C PRO A 114 -13.15 -3.86 12.24
N GLN A 115 -14.41 -4.30 12.08
CA GLN A 115 -15.55 -3.73 12.79
C GLN A 115 -15.78 -4.35 14.17
N CYS A 116 -15.76 -5.68 14.28
CA CYS A 116 -16.08 -6.37 15.52
C CYS A 116 -14.97 -7.29 16.05
N SER A 117 -13.82 -7.31 15.39
CA SER A 117 -12.65 -8.14 15.74
C SER A 117 -12.87 -9.65 15.66
N SER A 118 -14.00 -10.12 15.14
CA SER A 118 -14.26 -11.54 14.97
C SER A 118 -13.35 -12.16 13.91
N LEU A 119 -12.95 -13.40 14.14
CA LEU A 119 -12.24 -14.23 13.16
C LEU A 119 -13.19 -15.08 12.31
N ASN A 120 -14.50 -15.02 12.58
CA ASN A 120 -15.52 -15.75 11.83
C ASN A 120 -15.87 -14.99 10.54
N THR A 121 -14.94 -14.99 9.61
CA THR A 121 -15.03 -14.26 8.33
C THR A 121 -14.90 -15.22 7.15
N ARG A 122 -15.34 -14.78 5.98
CA ARG A 122 -15.13 -15.52 4.72
C ARG A 122 -14.85 -14.58 3.56
N GLU A 123 -14.05 -15.03 2.62
CA GLU A 123 -13.84 -14.34 1.35
C GLU A 123 -15.11 -14.41 0.50
N LEU A 124 -15.54 -13.26 -0.04
CA LEU A 124 -16.58 -13.17 -1.05
C LEU A 124 -16.01 -13.16 -2.45
N THR A 125 -14.93 -12.41 -2.66
CA THR A 125 -14.20 -12.35 -3.93
C THR A 125 -12.73 -12.01 -3.69
N ARG A 126 -11.85 -12.60 -4.53
CA ARG A 126 -10.40 -12.34 -4.50
C ARG A 126 -10.00 -10.94 -4.94
N PHE A 127 -10.89 -10.22 -5.60
CA PHE A 127 -10.66 -8.88 -6.08
C PHE A 127 -11.72 -7.97 -5.48
N GLY A 128 -11.25 -6.95 -4.73
CA GLY A 128 -12.09 -5.89 -4.19
C GLY A 128 -12.14 -4.68 -5.14
N SER A 129 -12.18 -3.48 -4.58
CA SER A 129 -12.14 -2.22 -5.32
C SER A 129 -10.84 -2.03 -6.12
N THR A 130 -9.75 -2.67 -5.69
CA THR A 130 -8.45 -2.67 -6.38
C THR A 130 -7.86 -4.08 -6.39
N SER A 131 -6.85 -4.34 -7.23
CA SER A 131 -6.22 -5.66 -7.35
C SER A 131 -5.45 -6.09 -6.10
N CYS A 132 -5.02 -5.16 -5.26
CA CYS A 132 -4.33 -5.44 -3.98
C CYS A 132 -5.30 -5.82 -2.85
N LYS A 133 -6.62 -5.64 -3.03
CA LYS A 133 -7.64 -5.94 -2.03
C LYS A 133 -8.52 -7.11 -2.44
N ALA A 134 -9.01 -7.85 -1.44
CA ALA A 134 -10.06 -8.85 -1.56
C ALA A 134 -11.28 -8.41 -0.74
N LEU A 135 -12.47 -8.82 -1.12
CA LEU A 135 -13.70 -8.54 -0.39
C LEU A 135 -14.03 -9.71 0.53
N TYR A 136 -14.25 -9.41 1.79
CA TYR A 136 -14.65 -10.34 2.83
C TYR A 136 -15.99 -9.96 3.45
N VAL A 137 -16.61 -10.88 4.16
CA VAL A 137 -17.76 -10.61 5.02
C VAL A 137 -17.54 -11.27 6.38
N CYS A 138 -17.87 -10.53 7.43
CA CYS A 138 -17.96 -11.07 8.78
C CYS A 138 -19.27 -11.85 8.95
N LYS A 139 -19.19 -13.09 9.45
CA LYS A 139 -20.38 -13.91 9.69
C LYS A 139 -21.09 -13.54 11.00
N ASP A 140 -20.42 -12.82 11.90
CA ASP A 140 -20.98 -12.40 13.18
C ASP A 140 -21.70 -11.05 13.08
N CYS A 141 -21.00 -9.97 12.71
CA CYS A 141 -21.65 -8.65 12.55
C CYS A 141 -22.31 -8.44 11.18
N LYS A 142 -22.11 -9.34 10.21
CA LYS A 142 -22.66 -9.30 8.84
C LYS A 142 -22.08 -8.19 7.94
N GLU A 143 -21.14 -7.39 8.43
CA GLU A 143 -20.54 -6.33 7.64
C GLU A 143 -19.56 -6.86 6.60
N PRO A 144 -19.64 -6.41 5.34
CA PRO A 144 -18.59 -6.60 4.35
C PRO A 144 -17.42 -5.66 4.62
N PHE A 145 -16.21 -6.08 4.27
CA PHE A 145 -15.01 -5.25 4.41
C PHE A 145 -13.93 -5.67 3.42
N ASP A 146 -13.07 -4.72 3.07
CA ASP A 146 -11.89 -4.99 2.25
C ASP A 146 -10.77 -5.60 3.11
N TYR A 147 -10.05 -6.54 2.52
CA TYR A 147 -8.82 -7.12 3.08
C TYR A 147 -7.66 -6.79 2.15
N PHE A 148 -6.62 -6.17 2.68
CA PHE A 148 -5.37 -5.95 1.95
C PHE A 148 -4.60 -7.28 1.89
N LYS A 149 -4.48 -7.85 0.69
CA LYS A 149 -3.89 -9.18 0.49
C LYS A 149 -2.39 -9.19 0.79
N VAL A 150 -1.88 -10.32 1.27
CA VAL A 150 -0.43 -10.56 1.34
C VAL A 150 0.10 -10.77 -0.08
N LEU A 151 1.08 -9.94 -0.48
CA LEU A 151 1.72 -9.91 -1.79
C LEU A 151 3.24 -10.05 -1.63
#